data_35ca70cb3124d8cc0b20bc2ab36a64ec
#
_entry.id   35ca70cb3124d8cc0b20bc2ab36a64ec
#
_cell.length_a   1.000
_cell.length_b   1.000
_cell.length_c   1.000
_cell.angle_alpha   90.00
_cell.angle_beta   90.00
_cell.angle_gamma   90.00
#
_symmetry.space_group_name_H-M   'P 1'
#
loop_
_entity.id
_entity.type
_entity.pdbx_description
1 polymer ?
#
loop_
_entity_poly.entity_id
_entity_poly.type
_entity_poly.pdbx_seq_one_letter_code
_entity_poly.pdbx_strand_id
1 'polypeptide(L)'
;PVDWWGFLYYMWAFFTIVFAIINSAKPFGKACAEAVLFISVISVLFTFFKIYQLISLGVICPVCVGMYISNFAILLFLMLSLKIKLKDIFSFEANYLKRIFKKKSPEEMSPHPMRFGIIFIWLFAMGFLGLIYYENTVVELNPSKIKLILYEHYKQEQININTEGAPEEGNPNSNVKIVVFSDFQCPSCKLLASNMKAIMLDQKNDFSYSFINYPLDSSINENVKHELHKYAGISALAGVCAGRMGKFREFHDELFANQTNLNREFLIETRPKLGMDENEFTTCMDSEETRQKVLSNIKTAKDADVNSTPSLFINGRKVKYWNSPVVIRAIIREEVNSGKK
;
A
#
# COMPACT_ATOMS: atom_id res chain seq x y z
N PRO A 1 -5.12 -4.55 -5.43
CA PRO A 1 -5.15 -5.35 -6.66
C PRO A 1 -5.36 -6.84 -6.42
N VAL A 2 -4.81 -7.43 -5.32
CA VAL A 2 -4.97 -8.88 -5.05
C VAL A 2 -6.43 -9.23 -4.75
N ASP A 3 -7.17 -8.34 -4.11
CA ASP A 3 -8.57 -8.53 -3.73
C ASP A 3 -9.50 -8.67 -4.95
N TRP A 4 -9.15 -8.06 -6.07
CA TRP A 4 -9.92 -8.11 -7.30
C TRP A 4 -9.77 -9.43 -8.05
N TRP A 5 -8.60 -10.06 -8.02
CA TRP A 5 -8.42 -11.41 -8.56
C TRP A 5 -9.27 -12.43 -7.80
N GLY A 6 -9.38 -12.26 -6.47
CA GLY A 6 -10.28 -13.03 -5.63
C GLY A 6 -11.74 -12.82 -6.03
N PHE A 7 -12.19 -11.58 -6.19
CA PHE A 7 -13.55 -11.28 -6.64
C PHE A 7 -13.87 -11.89 -8.00
N LEU A 8 -12.96 -11.77 -8.98
CA LEU A 8 -13.11 -12.37 -10.31
C LEU A 8 -13.22 -13.87 -10.24
N TYR A 9 -12.40 -14.51 -9.40
CA TYR A 9 -12.47 -15.96 -9.18
C TYR A 9 -13.83 -16.38 -8.62
N TYR A 10 -14.34 -15.69 -7.58
CA TYR A 10 -15.64 -16.03 -6.98
C TYR A 10 -16.81 -15.81 -7.94
N MET A 11 -16.80 -14.75 -8.72
CA MET A 11 -17.81 -14.50 -9.76
C MET A 11 -17.79 -15.60 -10.82
N TRP A 12 -16.61 -15.94 -11.34
CA TRP A 12 -16.47 -17.01 -12.30
C TRP A 12 -16.91 -18.36 -11.72
N ALA A 13 -16.47 -18.71 -10.52
CA ALA A 13 -16.83 -19.95 -9.84
C ALA A 13 -18.35 -20.03 -9.61
N PHE A 14 -18.97 -18.95 -9.13
CA PHE A 14 -20.41 -18.88 -8.91
C PHE A 14 -21.19 -19.16 -10.20
N PHE A 15 -20.94 -18.41 -11.26
CA PHE A 15 -21.66 -18.61 -12.53
C PHE A 15 -21.40 -19.99 -13.12
N THR A 16 -20.17 -20.50 -13.04
CA THR A 16 -19.84 -21.83 -13.57
C THR A 16 -20.48 -22.95 -12.75
N ILE A 17 -20.56 -22.82 -11.42
CA ILE A 17 -21.26 -23.76 -10.53
C ILE A 17 -22.77 -23.77 -10.81
N VAL A 18 -23.39 -22.57 -10.89
CA VAL A 18 -24.81 -22.43 -11.23
C VAL A 18 -25.09 -23.09 -12.57
N PHE A 19 -24.25 -22.87 -13.56
CA PHE A 19 -24.37 -23.46 -14.88
C PHE A 19 -24.19 -25.00 -14.84
N ALA A 20 -23.24 -25.48 -14.03
CA ALA A 20 -23.03 -26.92 -13.80
C ALA A 20 -24.27 -27.60 -13.17
N ILE A 21 -24.92 -26.92 -12.19
CA ILE A 21 -26.12 -27.41 -11.54
C ILE A 21 -27.28 -27.53 -12.55
N ILE A 22 -27.53 -26.45 -13.33
CA ILE A 22 -28.59 -26.39 -14.34
C ILE A 22 -28.40 -27.51 -15.40
N ASN A 23 -27.16 -27.83 -15.74
CA ASN A 23 -26.82 -28.86 -16.75
C ASN A 23 -26.27 -30.16 -16.13
N SER A 24 -26.59 -30.46 -14.89
CA SER A 24 -26.02 -31.61 -14.14
C SER A 24 -26.25 -32.97 -14.81
N ALA A 25 -27.34 -33.13 -15.53
CA ALA A 25 -27.65 -34.35 -16.31
C ALA A 25 -26.83 -34.49 -17.61
N LYS A 26 -26.08 -33.43 -18.04
CA LYS A 26 -25.31 -33.42 -19.28
C LYS A 26 -23.81 -33.57 -19.00
N PRO A 27 -23.04 -34.20 -19.91
CA PRO A 27 -21.58 -34.29 -19.78
C PRO A 27 -20.89 -32.92 -19.62
N PHE A 28 -21.47 -31.86 -20.18
CA PHE A 28 -20.99 -30.51 -20.10
C PHE A 28 -21.09 -29.93 -18.69
N GLY A 29 -22.17 -30.19 -17.94
CA GLY A 29 -22.31 -29.76 -16.55
C GLY A 29 -21.23 -30.37 -15.65
N LYS A 30 -20.94 -31.66 -15.82
CA LYS A 30 -19.82 -32.31 -15.12
C LYS A 30 -18.48 -31.68 -15.47
N ALA A 31 -18.23 -31.38 -16.75
CA ALA A 31 -16.99 -30.72 -17.19
C ALA A 31 -16.84 -29.33 -16.61
N CYS A 32 -17.94 -28.57 -16.40
CA CYS A 32 -17.92 -27.29 -15.70
C CYS A 32 -17.52 -27.45 -14.22
N ALA A 33 -18.10 -28.42 -13.51
CA ALA A 33 -17.73 -28.69 -12.12
C ALA A 33 -16.26 -29.12 -11.96
N GLU A 34 -15.76 -29.96 -12.88
CA GLU A 34 -14.34 -30.34 -12.92
C GLU A 34 -13.42 -29.16 -13.18
N ALA A 35 -13.82 -28.19 -14.03
CA ALA A 35 -13.05 -26.98 -14.28
C ALA A 35 -12.94 -26.07 -13.04
N VAL A 36 -14.06 -25.90 -12.30
CA VAL A 36 -14.04 -25.12 -11.04
C VAL A 36 -13.21 -25.82 -9.98
N LEU A 37 -13.30 -27.15 -9.88
CA LEU A 37 -12.48 -27.94 -8.94
C LEU A 37 -10.98 -27.72 -9.22
N PHE A 38 -10.56 -27.81 -10.48
CA PHE A 38 -9.16 -27.59 -10.89
C PHE A 38 -8.65 -26.23 -10.44
N ILE A 39 -9.38 -25.15 -10.71
CA ILE A 39 -9.00 -23.79 -10.30
C ILE A 39 -9.07 -23.63 -8.76
N SER A 40 -10.03 -24.31 -8.09
CA SER A 40 -10.16 -24.23 -6.62
C SER A 40 -8.96 -24.85 -5.90
N VAL A 41 -8.37 -25.91 -6.43
CA VAL A 41 -7.13 -26.49 -5.87
C VAL A 41 -5.99 -25.47 -5.93
N ILE A 42 -5.81 -24.81 -7.07
CA ILE A 42 -4.80 -23.77 -7.25
C ILE A 42 -5.07 -22.58 -6.28
N SER A 43 -6.33 -22.17 -6.15
CA SER A 43 -6.74 -21.09 -5.24
C SER A 43 -6.43 -21.43 -3.77
N VAL A 44 -6.65 -22.67 -3.34
CA VAL A 44 -6.32 -23.11 -1.98
C VAL A 44 -4.80 -23.15 -1.76
N LEU A 45 -4.01 -23.61 -2.72
CA LEU A 45 -2.54 -23.55 -2.64
C LEU A 45 -2.05 -22.11 -2.49
N PHE A 46 -2.62 -21.19 -3.26
CA PHE A 46 -2.33 -19.77 -3.14
C PHE A 46 -2.76 -19.18 -1.78
N THR A 47 -3.87 -19.66 -1.22
CA THR A 47 -4.34 -19.29 0.11
C THR A 47 -3.31 -19.63 1.20
N PHE A 48 -2.68 -20.80 1.16
CA PHE A 48 -1.60 -21.15 2.10
C PHE A 48 -0.42 -20.19 2.01
N PHE A 49 -0.02 -19.80 0.81
CA PHE A 49 1.03 -18.80 0.62
C PHE A 49 0.65 -17.46 1.24
N LYS A 50 -0.60 -17.03 1.07
CA LYS A 50 -1.12 -15.78 1.66
C LYS A 50 -1.23 -15.84 3.18
N ILE A 51 -1.64 -16.95 3.75
CA ILE A 51 -1.65 -17.17 5.20
C ILE A 51 -0.23 -17.04 5.76
N TYR A 52 0.76 -17.67 5.10
CA TYR A 52 2.16 -17.53 5.49
C TYR A 52 2.62 -16.06 5.49
N GLN A 53 2.27 -15.28 4.45
CA GLN A 53 2.56 -13.84 4.39
C GLN A 53 1.90 -13.05 5.54
N LEU A 54 0.63 -13.32 5.86
CA LEU A 54 -0.08 -12.65 6.97
C LEU A 54 0.57 -12.93 8.33
N ILE A 55 0.95 -14.20 8.57
CA ILE A 55 1.65 -14.59 9.80
C ILE A 55 2.99 -13.87 9.89
N SER A 56 3.76 -13.80 8.80
CA SER A 56 5.07 -13.13 8.77
C SER A 56 4.99 -11.61 8.99
N LEU A 57 3.87 -11.00 8.61
CA LEU A 57 3.63 -9.56 8.78
C LEU A 57 2.93 -9.21 10.11
N GLY A 58 2.48 -10.21 10.88
CA GLY A 58 1.77 -10.01 12.14
C GLY A 58 0.41 -9.30 12.00
N VAL A 59 -0.17 -9.28 10.80
CA VAL A 59 -1.42 -8.55 10.51
C VAL A 59 -2.56 -9.53 10.26
N ILE A 60 -3.69 -9.36 10.97
CA ILE A 60 -4.91 -10.13 10.73
C ILE A 60 -5.89 -9.28 9.91
N CYS A 61 -6.21 -9.74 8.70
CA CYS A 61 -7.23 -9.12 7.84
C CYS A 61 -8.52 -9.97 7.90
N PRO A 62 -9.61 -9.50 8.53
CA PRO A 62 -10.85 -10.27 8.65
C PRO A 62 -11.46 -10.68 7.30
N VAL A 63 -11.39 -9.78 6.31
CA VAL A 63 -11.89 -10.06 4.95
C VAL A 63 -11.07 -11.17 4.29
N CYS A 64 -9.73 -11.16 4.46
CA CYS A 64 -8.86 -12.20 3.93
C CYS A 64 -9.18 -13.57 4.54
N VAL A 65 -9.41 -13.62 5.86
CA VAL A 65 -9.81 -14.85 6.56
C VAL A 65 -11.14 -15.39 6.01
N GLY A 66 -12.14 -14.53 5.78
CA GLY A 66 -13.41 -14.91 5.16
C GLY A 66 -13.23 -15.49 3.76
N MET A 67 -12.35 -14.91 2.94
CA MET A 67 -12.01 -15.43 1.61
C MET A 67 -11.34 -16.81 1.69
N TYR A 68 -10.45 -17.01 2.66
CA TYR A 68 -9.76 -18.31 2.83
C TYR A 68 -10.75 -19.42 3.22
N ILE A 69 -11.67 -19.15 4.15
CA ILE A 69 -12.73 -20.08 4.53
C ILE A 69 -13.59 -20.41 3.32
N SER A 70 -13.94 -19.42 2.49
CA SER A 70 -14.74 -19.62 1.27
C SER A 70 -14.02 -20.51 0.25
N ASN A 71 -12.71 -20.35 0.05
CA ASN A 71 -11.91 -21.20 -0.84
C ASN A 71 -11.94 -22.68 -0.40
N PHE A 72 -11.74 -22.93 0.89
CA PHE A 72 -11.82 -24.28 1.43
C PHE A 72 -13.22 -24.88 1.32
N ALA A 73 -14.27 -24.10 1.58
CA ALA A 73 -15.66 -24.54 1.47
C ALA A 73 -16.03 -24.91 0.02
N ILE A 74 -15.63 -24.10 -0.97
CA ILE A 74 -15.87 -24.39 -2.39
C ILE A 74 -15.15 -25.68 -2.79
N LEU A 75 -13.88 -25.83 -2.43
CA LEU A 75 -13.10 -27.04 -2.72
C LEU A 75 -13.77 -28.28 -2.12
N LEU A 76 -14.12 -28.25 -0.83
CA LEU A 76 -14.77 -29.37 -0.15
C LEU A 76 -16.12 -29.74 -0.80
N PHE A 77 -16.96 -28.75 -1.08
CA PHE A 77 -18.25 -28.95 -1.75
C PHE A 77 -18.08 -29.62 -3.11
N LEU A 78 -17.14 -29.20 -3.92
CA LEU A 78 -16.88 -29.77 -5.25
C LEU A 78 -16.31 -31.18 -5.16
N MET A 79 -15.40 -31.44 -4.22
CA MET A 79 -14.88 -32.79 -3.98
C MET A 79 -15.99 -33.76 -3.60
N LEU A 80 -16.89 -33.36 -2.70
CA LEU A 80 -18.05 -34.17 -2.30
C LEU A 80 -19.01 -34.41 -3.48
N SER A 81 -19.31 -33.37 -4.26
CA SER A 81 -20.21 -33.44 -5.42
C SER A 81 -19.66 -34.33 -6.53
N LEU A 82 -18.36 -34.31 -6.78
CA LEU A 82 -17.69 -35.10 -7.80
C LEU A 82 -17.21 -36.47 -7.26
N LYS A 83 -17.41 -36.74 -5.96
CA LYS A 83 -16.97 -37.98 -5.26
C LYS A 83 -15.46 -38.24 -5.37
N ILE A 84 -14.65 -37.15 -5.36
CA ILE A 84 -13.20 -37.23 -5.42
C ILE A 84 -12.63 -37.24 -4.00
N LYS A 85 -11.79 -38.22 -3.68
CA LYS A 85 -11.10 -38.30 -2.38
C LYS A 85 -9.87 -37.42 -2.38
N LEU A 86 -9.51 -36.90 -1.20
CA LEU A 86 -8.35 -35.99 -1.04
C LEU A 86 -7.05 -36.61 -1.59
N LYS A 87 -6.83 -37.93 -1.37
CA LYS A 87 -5.64 -38.62 -1.87
C LYS A 87 -5.55 -38.69 -3.41
N ASP A 88 -6.68 -38.55 -4.09
CA ASP A 88 -6.77 -38.69 -5.55
C ASP A 88 -6.71 -37.31 -6.26
N ILE A 89 -6.62 -36.22 -5.51
CA ILE A 89 -6.71 -34.85 -6.04
C ILE A 89 -5.58 -34.55 -7.04
N PHE A 90 -4.33 -34.92 -6.70
CA PHE A 90 -3.19 -34.69 -7.58
C PHE A 90 -3.26 -35.50 -8.87
N SER A 91 -3.75 -36.75 -8.79
CA SER A 91 -3.95 -37.55 -9.98
C SER A 91 -5.11 -37.04 -10.85
N PHE A 92 -6.14 -36.46 -10.23
CA PHE A 92 -7.21 -35.76 -10.91
C PHE A 92 -6.67 -34.54 -11.68
N GLU A 93 -5.90 -33.66 -11.02
CA GLU A 93 -5.31 -32.48 -11.61
C GLU A 93 -4.42 -32.84 -12.82
N ALA A 94 -3.52 -33.80 -12.66
CA ALA A 94 -2.64 -34.25 -13.73
C ALA A 94 -3.43 -34.83 -14.94
N ASN A 95 -4.48 -35.63 -14.67
CA ASN A 95 -5.32 -36.18 -15.72
C ASN A 95 -6.19 -35.10 -16.39
N TYR A 96 -6.66 -34.11 -15.63
CA TYR A 96 -7.41 -32.99 -16.15
C TYR A 96 -6.56 -32.16 -17.12
N LEU A 97 -5.33 -31.80 -16.74
CA LEU A 97 -4.37 -31.13 -17.62
C LEU A 97 -4.10 -31.93 -18.90
N LYS A 98 -3.80 -33.23 -18.77
CA LYS A 98 -3.59 -34.11 -19.95
C LYS A 98 -4.79 -34.08 -20.90
N ARG A 99 -6.03 -34.09 -20.38
CA ARG A 99 -7.25 -34.00 -21.20
C ARG A 99 -7.39 -32.66 -21.93
N ILE A 100 -6.99 -31.55 -21.31
CA ILE A 100 -7.04 -30.21 -21.92
C ILE A 100 -6.08 -30.11 -23.09
N PHE A 101 -4.86 -30.63 -22.91
CA PHE A 101 -3.76 -30.47 -23.89
C PHE A 101 -3.76 -31.63 -24.94
N LYS A 102 -4.57 -32.67 -24.77
CA LYS A 102 -4.67 -33.73 -25.76
C LYS A 102 -5.27 -33.15 -27.06
N LYS A 103 -4.54 -33.30 -28.18
CA LYS A 103 -5.00 -32.90 -29.49
C LYS A 103 -6.24 -33.77 -29.85
N LYS A 104 -7.39 -33.14 -29.98
CA LYS A 104 -8.63 -33.76 -30.42
C LYS A 104 -8.80 -33.60 -31.93
N SER A 105 -9.44 -34.57 -32.58
CA SER A 105 -9.87 -34.43 -33.95
C SER A 105 -10.88 -33.27 -34.09
N PRO A 106 -10.99 -32.61 -35.27
CA PRO A 106 -11.92 -31.51 -35.48
C PRO A 106 -13.37 -31.80 -35.13
N GLU A 107 -13.79 -33.07 -35.24
CA GLU A 107 -15.15 -33.54 -34.92
C GLU A 107 -15.45 -33.65 -33.41
N GLU A 108 -14.43 -33.73 -32.57
CA GLU A 108 -14.57 -33.81 -31.09
C GLU A 108 -14.43 -32.43 -30.40
N MET A 109 -14.38 -31.33 -31.14
CA MET A 109 -14.22 -29.97 -30.58
C MET A 109 -15.53 -29.42 -30.00
N SER A 110 -16.09 -30.12 -29.00
CA SER A 110 -16.99 -29.48 -28.04
C SER A 110 -16.21 -28.42 -27.26
N PRO A 111 -16.73 -27.19 -27.13
CA PRO A 111 -16.01 -26.13 -26.39
C PRO A 111 -15.78 -26.59 -24.96
N HIS A 112 -14.52 -26.78 -24.60
CA HIS A 112 -14.16 -27.19 -23.24
C HIS A 112 -14.46 -26.02 -22.27
N PRO A 113 -15.25 -26.22 -21.20
CA PRO A 113 -15.70 -25.12 -20.31
C PRO A 113 -14.55 -24.33 -19.71
N MET A 114 -13.37 -24.95 -19.57
CA MET A 114 -12.17 -24.24 -19.10
C MET A 114 -11.67 -23.22 -20.13
N ARG A 115 -11.77 -23.47 -21.43
CA ARG A 115 -11.40 -22.49 -22.47
C ARG A 115 -12.32 -21.28 -22.40
N PHE A 116 -13.63 -21.51 -22.22
CA PHE A 116 -14.59 -20.42 -21.99
C PHE A 116 -14.28 -19.66 -20.71
N GLY A 117 -13.99 -20.37 -19.61
CA GLY A 117 -13.60 -19.77 -18.34
C GLY A 117 -12.34 -18.90 -18.46
N ILE A 118 -11.31 -19.39 -19.14
CA ILE A 118 -10.07 -18.64 -19.38
C ILE A 118 -10.33 -17.41 -20.24
N ILE A 119 -11.09 -17.52 -21.32
CA ILE A 119 -11.44 -16.38 -22.17
C ILE A 119 -12.26 -15.36 -21.39
N PHE A 120 -13.26 -15.82 -20.61
CA PHE A 120 -14.07 -14.93 -19.78
C PHE A 120 -13.25 -14.19 -18.72
N ILE A 121 -12.37 -14.91 -18.00
CA ILE A 121 -11.46 -14.32 -17.02
C ILE A 121 -10.53 -13.30 -17.71
N TRP A 122 -10.02 -13.65 -18.89
CA TRP A 122 -9.11 -12.76 -19.63
C TRP A 122 -9.83 -11.50 -20.12
N LEU A 123 -11.01 -11.60 -20.71
CA LEU A 123 -11.82 -10.46 -21.14
C LEU A 123 -12.22 -9.58 -19.97
N PHE A 124 -12.62 -10.19 -18.86
CA PHE A 124 -12.99 -9.45 -17.65
C PHE A 124 -11.78 -8.79 -17.00
N ALA A 125 -10.62 -9.46 -16.96
CA ALA A 125 -9.37 -8.88 -16.46
C ALA A 125 -8.91 -7.69 -17.33
N MET A 126 -9.01 -7.80 -18.65
CA MET A 126 -8.68 -6.70 -19.56
C MET A 126 -9.65 -5.53 -19.42
N GLY A 127 -10.95 -5.80 -19.31
CA GLY A 127 -11.96 -4.76 -19.04
C GLY A 127 -11.73 -4.06 -17.72
N PHE A 128 -11.36 -4.82 -16.69
CA PHE A 128 -11.07 -4.30 -15.37
C PHE A 128 -9.75 -3.51 -15.32
N LEU A 129 -8.69 -3.98 -15.96
CA LEU A 129 -7.45 -3.21 -16.12
C LEU A 129 -7.71 -1.91 -16.89
N GLY A 130 -8.60 -1.95 -17.90
CA GLY A 130 -9.06 -0.76 -18.60
C GLY A 130 -9.81 0.22 -17.69
N LEU A 131 -10.66 -0.26 -16.78
CA LEU A 131 -11.35 0.58 -15.79
C LEU A 131 -10.38 1.18 -14.78
N ILE A 132 -9.41 0.39 -14.27
CA ILE A 132 -8.36 0.91 -13.37
C ILE A 132 -7.52 1.97 -14.09
N TYR A 133 -7.11 1.70 -15.32
CA TYR A 133 -6.36 2.66 -16.14
C TYR A 133 -7.18 3.92 -16.38
N TYR A 134 -8.47 3.79 -16.69
CA TYR A 134 -9.40 4.90 -16.86
C TYR A 134 -9.57 5.70 -15.57
N GLU A 135 -9.82 5.04 -14.42
CA GLU A 135 -9.92 5.73 -13.14
C GLU A 135 -8.64 6.44 -12.74
N ASN A 136 -7.49 5.79 -12.86
CA ASN A 136 -6.23 6.38 -12.44
C ASN A 136 -5.74 7.48 -13.40
N THR A 137 -5.94 7.31 -14.71
CA THR A 137 -5.42 8.29 -15.69
C THR A 137 -6.43 9.35 -16.08
N VAL A 138 -7.69 8.99 -16.27
CA VAL A 138 -8.70 9.92 -16.80
C VAL A 138 -9.44 10.62 -15.65
N VAL A 139 -9.70 9.91 -14.54
CA VAL A 139 -10.46 10.47 -13.40
C VAL A 139 -9.57 11.34 -12.51
N GLU A 140 -8.29 10.97 -12.30
CA GLU A 140 -7.35 11.85 -11.59
C GLU A 140 -7.00 13.12 -12.39
N LEU A 141 -6.99 13.03 -13.73
CA LEU A 141 -6.79 14.18 -14.62
C LEU A 141 -8.09 14.95 -14.92
N ASN A 142 -9.25 14.52 -14.40
CA ASN A 142 -10.51 15.21 -14.65
C ASN A 142 -10.56 16.56 -13.88
N PRO A 143 -10.57 17.72 -14.58
CA PRO A 143 -10.57 19.04 -13.95
C PRO A 143 -11.73 19.26 -12.98
N SER A 144 -12.89 18.65 -13.22
CA SER A 144 -14.06 18.78 -12.35
C SER A 144 -13.86 18.07 -11.00
N LYS A 145 -13.19 16.89 -11.01
CA LYS A 145 -12.83 16.16 -9.78
C LYS A 145 -11.78 16.93 -8.97
N ILE A 146 -10.77 17.48 -9.64
CA ILE A 146 -9.77 18.33 -8.97
C ILE A 146 -10.42 19.55 -8.33
N LYS A 147 -11.35 20.23 -9.02
CA LYS A 147 -12.11 21.35 -8.43
C LYS A 147 -12.90 20.95 -7.20
N LEU A 148 -13.54 19.78 -7.22
CA LEU A 148 -14.26 19.27 -6.05
C LEU A 148 -13.31 18.97 -4.89
N ILE A 149 -12.16 18.34 -5.16
CA ILE A 149 -11.15 18.05 -4.13
C ILE A 149 -10.62 19.36 -3.53
N LEU A 150 -10.30 20.35 -4.35
CA LEU A 150 -9.89 21.69 -3.87
C LEU A 150 -10.95 22.34 -3.02
N TYR A 151 -12.21 22.31 -3.46
CA TYR A 151 -13.33 22.83 -2.68
C TYR A 151 -13.44 22.15 -1.30
N GLU A 152 -13.37 20.80 -1.24
CA GLU A 152 -13.38 20.05 0.02
C GLU A 152 -12.13 20.35 0.89
N HIS A 153 -10.97 20.55 0.27
CA HIS A 153 -9.74 20.91 0.97
C HIS A 153 -9.88 22.29 1.65
N TYR A 154 -10.42 23.29 0.93
CA TYR A 154 -10.58 24.64 1.46
C TYR A 154 -11.72 24.83 2.45
N LYS A 155 -12.65 23.87 2.55
CA LYS A 155 -13.66 23.83 3.61
C LYS A 155 -13.09 23.43 4.98
N GLN A 156 -11.91 22.79 5.01
CA GLN A 156 -11.32 22.38 6.28
C GLN A 156 -10.85 23.60 7.06
N GLU A 157 -10.96 23.50 8.38
CA GLU A 157 -10.36 24.48 9.28
C GLU A 157 -8.83 24.48 9.12
N GLN A 158 -8.25 25.65 9.14
CA GLN A 158 -6.82 25.83 9.05
C GLN A 158 -6.22 25.81 10.45
N ILE A 159 -5.33 24.85 10.71
CA ILE A 159 -4.63 24.73 11.99
C ILE A 159 -3.21 25.28 11.89
N ASN A 160 -2.71 25.82 12.98
CA ASN A 160 -1.32 26.24 13.08
C ASN A 160 -0.47 25.08 13.59
N ILE A 161 0.52 24.65 12.82
CA ILE A 161 1.42 23.56 13.17
C ILE A 161 2.79 24.14 13.49
N ASN A 162 3.28 23.92 14.71
CA ASN A 162 4.62 24.34 15.09
C ASN A 162 5.67 23.46 14.40
N THR A 163 6.48 24.07 13.54
CA THR A 163 7.59 23.43 12.80
C THR A 163 8.97 23.84 13.31
N GLU A 164 9.06 24.50 14.48
CA GLU A 164 10.32 24.97 15.03
C GLU A 164 11.33 23.83 15.20
N GLY A 165 12.52 24.05 14.62
CA GLY A 165 13.60 23.04 14.63
C GLY A 165 13.28 21.74 13.88
N ALA A 166 12.25 21.72 13.04
CA ALA A 166 12.06 20.64 12.07
C ALA A 166 12.99 20.86 10.86
N PRO A 167 13.53 19.78 10.26
CA PRO A 167 14.21 19.90 8.98
C PRO A 167 13.30 20.51 7.93
N GLU A 168 13.78 21.53 7.23
CA GLU A 168 13.02 22.27 6.21
C GLU A 168 13.77 22.26 4.88
N GLU A 169 13.02 22.06 3.80
CA GLU A 169 13.51 22.11 2.42
C GLU A 169 12.64 23.06 1.58
N GLY A 170 13.13 23.38 0.38
CA GLY A 170 12.42 24.27 -0.54
C GLY A 170 12.72 25.74 -0.27
N ASN A 171 11.71 26.60 -0.41
CA ASN A 171 11.83 28.04 -0.20
C ASN A 171 11.27 28.44 1.18
N PRO A 172 12.12 28.77 2.17
CA PRO A 172 11.65 29.12 3.51
C PRO A 172 10.80 30.40 3.53
N ASN A 173 10.93 31.25 2.50
CA ASN A 173 10.17 32.50 2.37
C ASN A 173 8.84 32.33 1.60
N SER A 174 8.51 31.12 1.18
CA SER A 174 7.24 30.87 0.50
C SER A 174 6.05 31.03 1.44
N ASN A 175 4.94 31.55 0.92
CA ASN A 175 3.65 31.58 1.60
C ASN A 175 2.95 30.19 1.64
N VAL A 176 3.48 29.22 0.90
CA VAL A 176 2.97 27.84 0.91
C VAL A 176 3.83 27.01 1.83
N LYS A 177 3.25 26.61 2.96
CA LYS A 177 3.91 25.81 3.99
C LYS A 177 3.38 24.38 3.93
N ILE A 178 4.26 23.43 3.62
CA ILE A 178 3.94 22.00 3.61
C ILE A 178 4.56 21.34 4.83
N VAL A 179 3.75 20.62 5.60
CA VAL A 179 4.22 19.89 6.78
C VAL A 179 3.83 18.44 6.63
N VAL A 180 4.79 17.52 6.83
CA VAL A 180 4.54 16.09 6.86
C VAL A 180 4.87 15.51 8.22
N PHE A 181 3.93 14.73 8.76
CA PHE A 181 4.18 13.83 9.88
C PHE A 181 4.49 12.45 9.32
N SER A 182 5.66 11.92 9.64
CA SER A 182 6.21 10.78 8.94
C SER A 182 6.95 9.82 9.87
N ASP A 183 7.03 8.57 9.43
CA ASP A 183 7.72 7.46 10.09
C ASP A 183 8.63 6.76 9.07
N PHE A 184 9.90 6.60 9.40
CA PHE A 184 10.88 6.03 8.48
C PHE A 184 10.63 4.55 8.15
N GLN A 185 9.92 3.80 9.00
CA GLN A 185 9.54 2.41 8.69
C GLN A 185 8.20 2.29 7.96
N CYS A 186 7.42 3.36 7.83
CA CYS A 186 6.11 3.33 7.17
C CYS A 186 6.23 3.26 5.64
N PRO A 187 5.72 2.21 4.96
CA PRO A 187 5.79 2.11 3.49
C PRO A 187 5.04 3.24 2.76
N SER A 188 3.93 3.71 3.33
CA SER A 188 3.17 4.84 2.80
C SER A 188 3.95 6.15 2.89
N CYS A 189 4.78 6.33 3.93
CA CYS A 189 5.68 7.48 4.05
C CYS A 189 6.76 7.48 2.96
N LYS A 190 7.32 6.32 2.65
CA LYS A 190 8.25 6.16 1.51
C LYS A 190 7.61 6.58 0.19
N LEU A 191 6.35 6.20 -0.04
CA LEU A 191 5.61 6.60 -1.24
C LEU A 191 5.45 8.13 -1.30
N LEU A 192 5.01 8.75 -0.18
CA LEU A 192 4.87 10.21 -0.12
C LEU A 192 6.22 10.91 -0.29
N ALA A 193 7.29 10.44 0.34
CA ALA A 193 8.64 11.00 0.17
C ALA A 193 9.09 10.97 -1.30
N SER A 194 8.82 9.86 -2.02
CA SER A 194 9.11 9.75 -3.44
C SER A 194 8.28 10.74 -4.29
N ASN A 195 6.99 10.90 -3.97
CA ASN A 195 6.12 11.87 -4.63
C ASN A 195 6.59 13.31 -4.40
N MET A 196 6.93 13.66 -3.15
CA MET A 196 7.44 14.99 -2.81
C MET A 196 8.79 15.28 -3.48
N LYS A 197 9.67 14.27 -3.55
CA LYS A 197 10.92 14.38 -4.30
C LYS A 197 10.68 14.73 -5.77
N ALA A 198 9.72 14.06 -6.42
CA ALA A 198 9.34 14.37 -7.80
C ALA A 198 8.69 15.75 -7.96
N ILE A 199 7.92 16.22 -6.96
CA ILE A 199 7.34 17.57 -6.96
C ILE A 199 8.42 18.62 -6.80
N MET A 200 9.40 18.38 -5.94
CA MET A 200 10.51 19.31 -5.71
C MET A 200 11.41 19.52 -6.93
N LEU A 201 11.45 18.60 -7.90
CA LEU A 201 12.26 18.75 -9.10
C LEU A 201 11.87 20.00 -9.94
N ASP A 202 10.58 20.35 -9.94
CA ASP A 202 10.04 21.43 -10.76
C ASP A 202 9.36 22.56 -9.96
N GLN A 203 8.99 22.32 -8.69
CA GLN A 203 8.27 23.28 -7.84
C GLN A 203 8.99 23.64 -6.53
N LYS A 204 10.29 23.37 -6.42
CA LYS A 204 11.07 23.60 -5.18
C LYS A 204 10.96 25.02 -4.61
N ASN A 205 10.82 26.02 -5.47
CA ASN A 205 10.74 27.42 -5.08
C ASN A 205 9.32 27.87 -4.67
N ASP A 206 8.32 27.04 -4.92
CA ASP A 206 6.91 27.39 -4.71
C ASP A 206 6.47 27.20 -3.25
N PHE A 207 7.18 26.40 -2.47
CA PHE A 207 6.81 26.04 -1.10
C PHE A 207 8.02 25.81 -0.18
N SER A 208 7.78 25.86 1.13
CA SER A 208 8.65 25.24 2.12
C SER A 208 8.07 23.89 2.55
N TYR A 209 8.93 22.92 2.86
CA TYR A 209 8.55 21.55 3.22
C TYR A 209 9.25 21.15 4.51
N SER A 210 8.48 20.99 5.59
CA SER A 210 8.98 20.62 6.91
C SER A 210 8.63 19.16 7.24
N PHE A 211 9.61 18.41 7.76
CA PHE A 211 9.47 17.03 8.18
C PHE A 211 9.38 16.92 9.70
N ILE A 212 8.31 16.31 10.20
CA ILE A 212 8.09 16.07 11.63
C ILE A 212 8.03 14.56 11.87
N ASN A 213 8.87 14.07 12.77
CA ASN A 213 8.88 12.65 13.14
C ASN A 213 7.61 12.29 13.92
N TYR A 214 6.92 11.25 13.47
CA TYR A 214 5.82 10.62 14.19
C TYR A 214 6.00 9.09 14.15
N PRO A 215 6.94 8.55 14.95
CA PRO A 215 7.24 7.12 14.96
C PRO A 215 6.05 6.32 15.49
N LEU A 216 5.67 5.25 14.77
CA LEU A 216 4.63 4.29 15.19
C LEU A 216 5.24 3.18 16.07
N ASP A 217 6.06 3.58 17.02
CA ASP A 217 6.79 2.77 17.98
C ASP A 217 6.31 3.09 19.39
N SER A 218 5.70 2.10 20.05
CA SER A 218 5.12 2.27 21.39
C SER A 218 6.16 2.52 22.49
N SER A 219 7.45 2.29 22.24
CA SER A 219 8.53 2.55 23.20
C SER A 219 8.80 4.05 23.40
N ILE A 220 8.38 4.89 22.45
CA ILE A 220 8.58 6.35 22.48
C ILE A 220 7.28 7.14 22.26
N ASN A 221 6.29 6.56 21.59
CA ASN A 221 5.03 7.21 21.24
C ASN A 221 3.87 6.59 22.02
N GLU A 222 3.45 7.23 23.10
CA GLU A 222 2.34 6.78 23.97
C GLU A 222 0.98 6.68 23.24
N ASN A 223 0.81 7.34 22.09
CA ASN A 223 -0.41 7.27 21.29
C ASN A 223 -0.50 5.95 20.48
N VAL A 224 0.56 5.17 20.42
CA VAL A 224 0.65 3.89 19.73
C VAL A 224 0.44 2.77 20.74
N LYS A 225 -0.73 2.11 20.70
CA LYS A 225 -1.10 1.05 21.66
C LYS A 225 -0.37 -0.28 21.43
N HIS A 226 0.03 -0.56 20.20
CA HIS A 226 0.72 -1.77 19.79
C HIS A 226 1.94 -1.40 18.96
N GLU A 227 3.06 -2.07 19.19
CA GLU A 227 4.27 -1.86 18.40
C GLU A 227 3.99 -2.23 16.94
N LEU A 228 3.99 -1.22 16.07
CA LEU A 228 3.82 -1.40 14.63
C LEU A 228 5.17 -1.40 13.91
N HIS A 229 6.06 -0.51 14.33
CA HIS A 229 7.36 -0.26 13.70
C HIS A 229 8.47 -0.22 14.75
N LYS A 230 9.05 -1.36 15.07
CA LYS A 230 10.03 -1.58 16.13
C LYS A 230 11.24 -0.61 16.15
N TYR A 231 11.66 -0.16 15.00
CA TYR A 231 12.83 0.70 14.84
C TYR A 231 12.48 2.13 14.41
N ALA A 232 11.21 2.50 14.44
CA ALA A 232 10.78 3.85 14.06
C ALA A 232 11.25 4.90 15.06
N GLY A 233 11.23 4.58 16.35
CA GLY A 233 11.70 5.47 17.41
C GLY A 233 13.18 5.81 17.28
N ILE A 234 14.03 4.80 17.16
CA ILE A 234 15.48 5.00 17.02
C ILE A 234 15.80 5.68 15.68
N SER A 235 15.06 5.40 14.61
CA SER A 235 15.22 6.07 13.32
C SER A 235 14.83 7.54 13.39
N ALA A 236 13.83 7.90 14.19
CA ALA A 236 13.44 9.28 14.44
C ALA A 236 14.54 10.04 15.20
N LEU A 237 15.14 9.42 16.25
CA LEU A 237 16.28 10.00 16.98
C LEU A 237 17.46 10.25 16.02
N ALA A 238 17.82 9.25 15.20
CA ALA A 238 18.87 9.36 14.20
C ALA A 238 18.59 10.47 13.18
N GLY A 239 17.34 10.60 12.72
CA GLY A 239 16.92 11.66 11.80
C GLY A 239 17.08 13.06 12.38
N VAL A 240 16.77 13.26 13.68
CA VAL A 240 17.02 14.52 14.39
C VAL A 240 18.51 14.84 14.40
N CYS A 241 19.36 13.85 14.70
CA CYS A 241 20.81 14.03 14.73
C CYS A 241 21.39 14.35 13.37
N ALA A 242 20.96 13.66 12.33
CA ALA A 242 21.36 13.97 10.96
C ALA A 242 20.94 15.41 10.56
N GLY A 243 19.78 15.87 11.04
CA GLY A 243 19.33 17.25 10.86
C GLY A 243 20.24 18.28 11.52
N ARG A 244 20.67 18.05 12.77
CA ARG A 244 21.61 18.91 13.49
C ARG A 244 22.97 18.98 12.81
N MET A 245 23.39 17.90 12.14
CA MET A 245 24.64 17.83 11.38
C MET A 245 24.48 18.34 9.93
N GLY A 246 23.33 18.91 9.55
CA GLY A 246 23.06 19.40 8.19
C GLY A 246 22.99 18.32 7.11
N LYS A 247 22.71 17.07 7.52
CA LYS A 247 22.67 15.88 6.64
C LYS A 247 21.30 15.21 6.57
N PHE A 248 20.24 15.93 6.96
CA PHE A 248 18.91 15.35 7.04
C PHE A 248 18.45 14.76 5.70
N ARG A 249 18.61 15.51 4.61
CA ARG A 249 18.06 15.09 3.30
C ARG A 249 18.67 13.79 2.81
N GLU A 250 19.99 13.73 2.84
CA GLU A 250 20.71 12.54 2.38
C GLU A 250 20.40 11.34 3.29
N PHE A 251 20.33 11.57 4.60
CA PHE A 251 20.01 10.54 5.59
C PHE A 251 18.57 10.06 5.44
N HIS A 252 17.62 10.94 5.27
CA HIS A 252 16.21 10.65 5.01
C HIS A 252 16.05 9.75 3.76
N ASP A 253 16.71 10.09 2.66
CA ASP A 253 16.64 9.32 1.43
C ASP A 253 17.22 7.91 1.62
N GLU A 254 18.33 7.79 2.34
CA GLU A 254 18.97 6.50 2.63
C GLU A 254 18.10 5.61 3.54
N LEU A 255 17.46 6.18 4.56
CA LEU A 255 16.56 5.44 5.43
C LEU A 255 15.34 4.90 4.66
N PHE A 256 14.71 5.72 3.85
CA PHE A 256 13.59 5.28 3.03
C PHE A 256 14.01 4.28 1.93
N ALA A 257 15.21 4.37 1.41
CA ALA A 257 15.72 3.37 0.48
C ALA A 257 15.85 1.99 1.15
N ASN A 258 16.22 1.95 2.44
CA ASN A 258 16.58 0.75 3.18
C ASN A 258 15.62 0.43 4.34
N GLN A 259 14.33 0.71 4.22
CA GLN A 259 13.33 0.58 5.29
C GLN A 259 13.30 -0.79 5.99
N THR A 260 13.58 -1.87 5.28
CA THR A 260 13.58 -3.23 5.82
C THR A 260 14.78 -3.56 6.70
N ASN A 261 15.84 -2.73 6.60
CA ASN A 261 17.12 -2.96 7.28
C ASN A 261 17.33 -2.03 8.47
N LEU A 262 16.35 -1.17 8.78
CA LEU A 262 16.48 -0.19 9.84
C LEU A 262 16.64 -0.87 11.20
N ASN A 263 17.79 -0.67 11.79
CA ASN A 263 18.15 -1.01 13.18
C ASN A 263 19.30 -0.08 13.60
N ARG A 264 19.75 -0.17 14.85
CA ARG A 264 20.81 0.71 15.37
C ARG A 264 22.12 0.59 14.57
N GLU A 265 22.50 -0.63 14.24
CA GLU A 265 23.72 -0.94 13.50
C GLU A 265 23.69 -0.27 12.11
N PHE A 266 22.61 -0.46 11.36
CA PHE A 266 22.42 0.15 10.05
C PHE A 266 22.49 1.70 10.10
N LEU A 267 21.84 2.31 11.12
CA LEU A 267 21.85 3.76 11.28
C LEU A 267 23.27 4.30 11.50
N ILE A 268 24.07 3.58 12.29
CA ILE A 268 25.48 3.93 12.55
C ILE A 268 26.33 3.70 11.29
N GLU A 269 26.12 2.60 10.55
CA GLU A 269 26.86 2.25 9.33
C GLU A 269 26.54 3.18 8.14
N THR A 270 25.36 3.79 8.11
CA THR A 270 24.97 4.76 7.09
C THR A 270 25.71 6.09 7.24
N ARG A 271 26.09 6.46 8.45
CA ARG A 271 26.73 7.71 8.82
C ARG A 271 28.03 8.03 8.02
N PRO A 272 29.02 7.11 7.86
CA PRO A 272 30.27 7.44 7.18
C PRO A 272 30.08 7.84 5.72
N LYS A 273 29.10 7.23 5.05
CA LYS A 273 28.73 7.57 3.67
C LYS A 273 28.30 9.01 3.50
N LEU A 274 27.82 9.62 4.58
CA LEU A 274 27.30 10.99 4.62
C LEU A 274 28.30 11.98 5.25
N GLY A 275 29.48 11.50 5.67
CA GLY A 275 30.52 12.32 6.28
C GLY A 275 30.17 12.83 7.69
N MET A 276 29.36 12.10 8.45
CA MET A 276 29.04 12.39 9.84
C MET A 276 30.01 11.72 10.80
N ASP A 277 30.47 12.43 11.84
CA ASP A 277 31.35 11.87 12.88
C ASP A 277 30.59 10.85 13.74
N GLU A 278 31.28 9.76 14.13
CA GLU A 278 30.67 8.65 14.87
C GLU A 278 30.32 9.03 16.30
N ASN A 279 31.25 9.63 16.99
CA ASN A 279 31.07 9.95 18.40
C ASN A 279 30.00 11.04 18.55
N GLU A 280 30.01 12.04 17.68
CA GLU A 280 29.02 13.10 17.65
C GLU A 280 27.63 12.55 17.36
N PHE A 281 27.48 11.69 16.34
CA PHE A 281 26.20 11.11 15.93
C PHE A 281 25.63 10.17 17.02
N THR A 282 26.44 9.25 17.55
CA THR A 282 25.97 8.32 18.59
C THR A 282 25.66 9.02 19.88
N THR A 283 26.48 9.97 20.33
CA THR A 283 26.20 10.80 21.51
C THR A 283 24.91 11.59 21.33
N CYS A 284 24.69 12.17 20.14
CA CYS A 284 23.45 12.85 19.83
C CYS A 284 22.25 11.91 19.90
N MET A 285 22.31 10.70 19.29
CA MET A 285 21.21 9.72 19.31
C MET A 285 20.82 9.29 20.74
N ASP A 286 21.81 9.20 21.63
CA ASP A 286 21.62 8.74 23.02
C ASP A 286 21.31 9.90 23.99
N SER A 287 21.29 11.14 23.49
CA SER A 287 21.04 12.31 24.33
C SER A 287 19.56 12.48 24.68
N GLU A 288 19.30 12.89 25.93
CA GLU A 288 17.95 13.25 26.39
C GLU A 288 17.36 14.41 25.58
N GLU A 289 18.19 15.36 25.14
CA GLU A 289 17.76 16.47 24.30
C GLU A 289 17.16 15.99 22.97
N THR A 290 17.78 15.02 22.30
CA THR A 290 17.27 14.42 21.07
C THR A 290 15.97 13.67 21.32
N ARG A 291 15.88 12.92 22.45
CA ARG A 291 14.66 12.27 22.87
C ARG A 291 13.52 13.25 23.09
N GLN A 292 13.76 14.35 23.79
CA GLN A 292 12.78 15.42 24.02
C GLN A 292 12.33 16.09 22.72
N LYS A 293 13.21 16.24 21.73
CA LYS A 293 12.82 16.74 20.42
C LYS A 293 11.83 15.80 19.71
N VAL A 294 12.06 14.49 19.74
CA VAL A 294 11.11 13.52 19.16
C VAL A 294 9.79 13.52 19.92
N LEU A 295 9.81 13.59 21.26
CA LEU A 295 8.58 13.69 22.08
C LEU A 295 7.82 14.99 21.78
N SER A 296 8.52 16.12 21.57
CA SER A 296 7.90 17.38 21.14
C SER A 296 7.24 17.23 19.75
N ASN A 297 7.86 16.51 18.82
CA ASN A 297 7.28 16.21 17.51
C ASN A 297 5.98 15.38 17.64
N ILE A 298 5.99 14.37 18.52
CA ILE A 298 4.82 13.54 18.82
C ILE A 298 3.70 14.40 19.43
N LYS A 299 4.04 15.31 20.33
CA LYS A 299 3.08 16.26 20.91
C LYS A 299 2.49 17.16 19.83
N THR A 300 3.32 17.74 18.95
CA THR A 300 2.84 18.54 17.80
C THR A 300 1.87 17.75 16.92
N ALA A 301 2.15 16.46 16.68
CA ALA A 301 1.25 15.58 15.94
C ALA A 301 -0.10 15.40 16.66
N LYS A 302 -0.08 15.18 17.97
CA LYS A 302 -1.29 15.06 18.79
C LYS A 302 -2.12 16.36 18.77
N ASP A 303 -1.47 17.50 18.91
CA ASP A 303 -2.12 18.82 18.87
C ASP A 303 -2.74 19.10 17.48
N ALA A 304 -2.21 18.49 16.42
CA ALA A 304 -2.73 18.54 15.04
C ALA A 304 -3.70 17.40 14.68
N ASP A 305 -4.18 16.63 15.64
CA ASP A 305 -5.06 15.44 15.45
C ASP A 305 -4.49 14.43 14.43
N VAL A 306 -3.17 14.21 14.51
CA VAL A 306 -2.48 13.19 13.70
C VAL A 306 -2.48 11.86 14.44
N ASN A 307 -3.09 10.85 13.82
CA ASN A 307 -3.21 9.50 14.37
C ASN A 307 -2.66 8.40 13.42
N SER A 308 -2.11 8.80 12.29
CA SER A 308 -1.54 7.89 11.27
C SER A 308 -0.47 8.57 10.43
N THR A 309 0.41 7.78 9.82
CA THR A 309 1.43 8.24 8.89
C THR A 309 1.25 7.65 7.49
N PRO A 310 1.57 8.43 6.46
CA PRO A 310 1.89 9.85 6.50
C PRO A 310 0.63 10.71 6.74
N SER A 311 0.79 11.83 7.44
CA SER A 311 -0.19 12.90 7.45
C SER A 311 0.43 14.16 6.84
N LEU A 312 -0.12 14.63 5.73
CA LEU A 312 0.36 15.77 4.97
C LEU A 312 -0.58 16.95 5.16
N PHE A 313 0.01 18.12 5.42
CA PHE A 313 -0.71 19.40 5.54
C PHE A 313 -0.14 20.43 4.58
N ILE A 314 -1.00 21.20 3.96
CA ILE A 314 -0.62 22.37 3.16
C ILE A 314 -1.34 23.59 3.75
N ASN A 315 -0.59 24.60 4.17
CA ASN A 315 -1.08 25.77 4.87
C ASN A 315 -2.07 25.44 6.01
N GLY A 316 -1.72 24.42 6.82
CA GLY A 316 -2.51 24.00 7.97
C GLY A 316 -3.76 23.19 7.65
N ARG A 317 -4.02 22.83 6.39
CA ARG A 317 -5.14 21.97 5.98
C ARG A 317 -4.65 20.59 5.61
N LYS A 318 -5.29 19.55 6.16
CA LYS A 318 -4.91 18.14 5.91
C LYS A 318 -5.21 17.73 4.47
N VAL A 319 -4.23 17.15 3.79
CA VAL A 319 -4.37 16.65 2.41
C VAL A 319 -4.90 15.23 2.43
N LYS A 320 -6.17 15.05 2.11
CA LYS A 320 -6.83 13.73 2.08
C LYS A 320 -6.21 12.77 1.06
N TYR A 321 -5.84 13.30 -0.11
CA TYR A 321 -5.27 12.53 -1.22
C TYR A 321 -3.76 12.72 -1.32
N TRP A 322 -3.05 12.51 -0.20
CA TRP A 322 -1.60 12.67 -0.09
C TRP A 322 -0.82 11.72 -1.03
N ASN A 323 -1.42 10.62 -1.46
CA ASN A 323 -0.83 9.65 -2.38
C ASN A 323 -0.94 10.04 -3.86
N SER A 324 -1.65 11.12 -4.19
CA SER A 324 -1.79 11.64 -5.55
C SER A 324 -0.91 12.89 -5.78
N PRO A 325 0.20 12.78 -6.53
CA PRO A 325 1.03 13.92 -6.88
C PRO A 325 0.26 15.01 -7.64
N VAL A 326 -0.75 14.62 -8.43
CA VAL A 326 -1.60 15.54 -9.19
C VAL A 326 -2.40 16.44 -8.26
N VAL A 327 -2.99 15.85 -7.21
CA VAL A 327 -3.75 16.61 -6.20
C VAL A 327 -2.83 17.53 -5.40
N ILE A 328 -1.68 17.03 -4.95
CA ILE A 328 -0.71 17.84 -4.19
C ILE A 328 -0.27 19.04 -5.04
N ARG A 329 0.11 18.85 -6.31
CA ARG A 329 0.49 19.92 -7.23
C ARG A 329 -0.66 20.92 -7.47
N ALA A 330 -1.89 20.43 -7.57
CA ALA A 330 -3.06 21.30 -7.76
C ALA A 330 -3.28 22.21 -6.54
N ILE A 331 -3.16 21.68 -5.32
CA ILE A 331 -3.27 22.48 -4.09
C ILE A 331 -2.13 23.50 -4.01
N ILE A 332 -0.88 23.09 -4.25
CA ILE A 332 0.28 24.00 -4.24
C ILE A 332 0.07 25.17 -5.22
N ARG A 333 -0.35 24.88 -6.47
CA ARG A 333 -0.62 25.90 -7.49
C ARG A 333 -1.70 26.89 -7.07
N GLU A 334 -2.79 26.38 -6.46
CA GLU A 334 -3.87 27.25 -5.99
C GLU A 334 -3.41 28.15 -4.84
N GLU A 335 -2.64 27.63 -3.89
CA GLU A 335 -2.06 28.41 -2.79
C GLU A 335 -1.09 29.49 -3.29
N VAL A 336 -0.21 29.15 -4.24
CA VAL A 336 0.71 30.11 -4.88
C VAL A 336 -0.06 31.23 -5.59
N ASN A 337 -1.13 30.88 -6.31
CA ASN A 337 -1.96 31.86 -7.02
C ASN A 337 -2.78 32.74 -6.07
N SER A 338 -3.23 32.22 -4.97
CA SER A 338 -3.99 32.95 -3.95
C SER A 338 -3.12 33.94 -3.19
N GLY A 339 -1.84 33.62 -2.96
CA GLY A 339 -0.88 34.53 -2.30
C GLY A 339 -0.36 35.68 -3.19
N LYS A 340 -0.70 35.65 -4.49
CA LYS A 340 -0.36 36.73 -5.44
C LYS A 340 -1.47 37.77 -5.59
N LYS A 341 -2.64 37.56 -5.00
CA LYS A 341 -3.77 38.49 -4.94
C LYS A 341 -3.75 39.25 -3.63
#